data_c133bfd9c1abd8043385f8bbe0eaa50d
#
_entry.id   c133bfd9c1abd8043385f8bbe0eaa50d
#
_cell.length_a   1.000
_cell.length_b   1.000
_cell.length_c   1.000
_cell.angle_alpha   90.00
_cell.angle_beta   90.00
_cell.angle_gamma   90.00
#
_symmetry.space_group_name_H-M   'P 1'
#
loop_
_entity.id
_entity.type
_entity.pdbx_description
1 polymer ?
#
loop_
_entity_poly.entity_id
_entity_poly.type
_entity_poly.pdbx_seq_one_letter_code
_entity_poly.pdbx_strand_id
1 'polypeptide(L)'
;MQYPKYLVTGTGNALLSNRISYFYDLHGPSITIDTACSSSLVCLHLGNQSLQTQESDICIVAGSALHFDPSIFVSMTDLGMLATDGVSRAFDAAGSGYARGEGVCAVILKRQSLAEADDDIIRAVIRGTSSNHDGLKEGITLPNGKAQEALILQTYKEAGLSTADTYYFEVSCSEQTSQQDTDNAGSWHWNKSGRST
;
A
#
# COMPACT_ATOMS: atom_id res chain seq x y z
N MET A 1 -3.59 -0.19 -40.42
CA MET A 1 -2.77 -0.37 -39.21
C MET A 1 -3.04 -1.79 -38.72
N GLN A 2 -2.02 -2.67 -38.61
CA GLN A 2 -2.22 -4.06 -38.21
C GLN A 2 -1.79 -4.18 -36.74
N TYR A 3 -2.75 -4.49 -35.87
CA TYR A 3 -2.46 -4.69 -34.46
C TYR A 3 -1.91 -6.11 -34.20
N PRO A 4 -1.00 -6.28 -33.24
CA PRO A 4 -0.49 -7.61 -32.86
C PRO A 4 -1.64 -8.52 -32.39
N LYS A 5 -1.62 -9.80 -32.80
CA LYS A 5 -2.65 -10.80 -32.46
C LYS A 5 -2.89 -10.91 -30.95
N TYR A 6 -1.83 -10.77 -30.15
CA TYR A 6 -1.86 -10.94 -28.70
C TYR A 6 -1.81 -9.60 -27.93
N LEU A 7 -2.21 -8.50 -28.55
CA LEU A 7 -2.16 -7.18 -27.91
C LEU A 7 -2.91 -7.18 -26.58
N VAL A 8 -4.16 -7.64 -26.57
CA VAL A 8 -5.00 -7.63 -25.34
C VAL A 8 -4.42 -8.51 -24.24
N THR A 9 -3.95 -9.71 -24.59
CA THR A 9 -3.36 -10.64 -23.60
C THR A 9 -1.94 -10.26 -23.19
N GLY A 10 -1.29 -9.37 -23.94
CA GLY A 10 0.04 -8.85 -23.63
C GLY A 10 0.04 -7.56 -22.81
N THR A 11 -1.02 -6.75 -22.89
CA THR A 11 -1.07 -5.41 -22.29
C THR A 11 -2.23 -5.19 -21.32
N GLY A 12 -3.19 -6.13 -21.24
CA GLY A 12 -4.34 -6.01 -20.35
C GLY A 12 -3.95 -6.16 -18.86
N ASN A 13 -4.25 -5.15 -18.04
CA ASN A 13 -3.90 -5.15 -16.61
C ASN A 13 -4.47 -6.35 -15.86
N ALA A 14 -5.67 -6.83 -16.20
CA ALA A 14 -6.27 -8.01 -15.59
C ALA A 14 -5.39 -9.27 -15.71
N LEU A 15 -4.51 -9.33 -16.70
CA LEU A 15 -3.65 -10.48 -16.92
C LEU A 15 -2.43 -10.52 -16.01
N LEU A 16 -2.14 -9.48 -15.26
CA LEU A 16 -1.05 -9.48 -14.29
C LEU A 16 -1.28 -10.54 -13.22
N SER A 17 -2.45 -10.54 -12.56
CA SER A 17 -2.82 -11.57 -11.59
C SER A 17 -3.16 -12.91 -12.27
N ASN A 18 -3.91 -12.87 -13.37
CA ASN A 18 -4.38 -14.07 -14.05
C ASN A 18 -3.26 -14.95 -14.61
N ARG A 19 -2.11 -14.38 -15.00
CA ARG A 19 -0.94 -15.15 -15.43
C ARG A 19 -0.40 -16.03 -14.31
N ILE A 20 -0.37 -15.51 -13.09
CA ILE A 20 0.08 -16.26 -11.90
C ILE A 20 -0.89 -17.40 -11.64
N SER A 21 -2.19 -17.10 -11.61
CA SER A 21 -3.23 -18.12 -11.44
C SER A 21 -3.19 -19.19 -12.51
N TYR A 22 -3.03 -18.79 -13.77
CA TYR A 22 -2.92 -19.74 -14.89
C TYR A 22 -1.67 -20.61 -14.79
N PHE A 23 -0.52 -20.04 -14.44
CA PHE A 23 0.75 -20.77 -14.39
C PHE A 23 0.77 -21.81 -13.25
N TYR A 24 0.19 -21.49 -12.11
CA TYR A 24 0.15 -22.36 -10.94
C TYR A 24 -1.16 -23.15 -10.79
N ASP A 25 -2.06 -23.10 -11.78
CA ASP A 25 -3.36 -23.76 -11.75
C ASP A 25 -4.20 -23.40 -10.51
N LEU A 26 -4.23 -22.09 -10.17
CA LEU A 26 -4.98 -21.58 -9.03
C LEU A 26 -6.42 -21.22 -9.44
N HIS A 27 -7.40 -21.66 -8.66
CA HIS A 27 -8.82 -21.55 -8.98
C HIS A 27 -9.59 -20.52 -8.15
N GLY A 28 -8.93 -19.87 -7.18
CA GLY A 28 -9.51 -18.82 -6.36
C GLY A 28 -9.65 -17.48 -7.10
N PRO A 29 -10.15 -16.43 -6.43
CA PRO A 29 -10.23 -15.08 -7.00
C PRO A 29 -8.87 -14.62 -7.54
N SER A 30 -8.88 -14.01 -8.73
CA SER A 30 -7.68 -13.49 -9.40
C SER A 30 -7.95 -12.07 -9.84
N ILE A 31 -7.39 -11.09 -9.12
CA ILE A 31 -7.77 -9.69 -9.20
C ILE A 31 -6.52 -8.82 -9.34
N THR A 32 -6.54 -7.89 -10.29
CA THR A 32 -5.55 -6.81 -10.39
C THR A 32 -6.20 -5.51 -9.96
N ILE A 33 -5.54 -4.80 -9.05
CA ILE A 33 -6.05 -3.56 -8.43
C ILE A 33 -5.06 -2.44 -8.71
N ASP A 34 -5.60 -1.29 -9.05
CA ASP A 34 -4.86 -0.05 -9.15
C ASP A 34 -5.53 1.04 -8.29
N THR A 35 -4.90 1.34 -7.17
CA THR A 35 -5.17 2.48 -6.30
C THR A 35 -3.91 3.33 -6.12
N ALA A 36 -3.10 3.41 -7.18
CA ALA A 36 -1.80 4.06 -7.21
C ALA A 36 -0.83 3.45 -6.16
N CYS A 37 -0.13 4.27 -5.37
CA CYS A 37 0.87 3.83 -4.40
C CYS A 37 0.33 2.89 -3.29
N SER A 38 -0.98 2.89 -3.03
CA SER A 38 -1.62 2.02 -2.04
C SER A 38 -2.08 0.66 -2.58
N SER A 39 -1.92 0.36 -3.88
CA SER A 39 -2.48 -0.82 -4.55
C SER A 39 -2.11 -2.13 -3.84
N SER A 40 -0.86 -2.33 -3.49
CA SER A 40 -0.41 -3.56 -2.84
C SER A 40 -0.97 -3.74 -1.42
N LEU A 41 -1.16 -2.65 -0.66
CA LEU A 41 -1.80 -2.71 0.66
C LEU A 41 -3.30 -2.96 0.57
N VAL A 42 -3.98 -2.42 -0.45
CA VAL A 42 -5.39 -2.76 -0.73
C VAL A 42 -5.52 -4.22 -1.14
N CYS A 43 -4.62 -4.75 -1.97
CA CYS A 43 -4.58 -6.17 -2.28
C CYS A 43 -4.37 -7.04 -1.02
N LEU A 44 -3.49 -6.62 -0.12
CA LEU A 44 -3.25 -7.31 1.15
C LEU A 44 -4.51 -7.30 2.03
N HIS A 45 -5.22 -6.17 2.10
CA HIS A 45 -6.49 -6.07 2.83
C HIS A 45 -7.55 -7.03 2.27
N LEU A 46 -7.73 -7.06 0.95
CA LEU A 46 -8.69 -7.97 0.31
C LEU A 46 -8.28 -9.44 0.44
N GLY A 47 -6.99 -9.75 0.33
CA GLY A 47 -6.47 -11.10 0.59
C GLY A 47 -6.73 -11.54 2.02
N ASN A 48 -6.53 -10.66 3.00
CA ASN A 48 -6.85 -10.94 4.40
C ASN A 48 -8.36 -11.17 4.59
N GLN A 49 -9.22 -10.37 3.95
CA GLN A 49 -10.68 -10.58 4.00
C GLN A 49 -11.08 -11.92 3.40
N SER A 50 -10.54 -12.31 2.24
CA SER A 50 -10.82 -13.60 1.59
C SER A 50 -10.44 -14.79 2.50
N LEU A 51 -9.33 -14.69 3.24
CA LEU A 51 -8.93 -15.69 4.23
C LEU A 51 -9.87 -15.73 5.44
N GLN A 52 -10.32 -14.57 5.94
CA GLN A 52 -11.23 -14.48 7.08
C GLN A 52 -12.64 -15.00 6.75
N THR A 53 -13.13 -14.74 5.53
CA THR A 53 -14.41 -15.25 5.03
C THR A 53 -14.34 -16.71 4.57
N GLN A 54 -13.16 -17.31 4.59
CA GLN A 54 -12.89 -18.68 4.13
C GLN A 54 -13.19 -18.91 2.64
N GLU A 55 -13.19 -17.83 1.85
CA GLU A 55 -13.27 -17.93 0.40
C GLU A 55 -12.00 -18.53 -0.20
N SER A 56 -10.85 -18.29 0.45
CA SER A 56 -9.55 -18.85 0.10
C SER A 56 -8.85 -19.40 1.35
N ASP A 57 -7.99 -20.40 1.18
CA ASP A 57 -7.13 -20.93 2.25
C ASP A 57 -5.77 -20.28 2.25
N ILE A 58 -5.28 -19.88 1.07
CA ILE A 58 -3.99 -19.22 0.84
C ILE A 58 -4.22 -18.10 -0.17
N CYS A 59 -3.59 -16.94 0.05
CA CYS A 59 -3.60 -15.83 -0.89
C CYS A 59 -2.18 -15.41 -1.25
N ILE A 60 -1.93 -15.19 -2.54
CA ILE A 60 -0.71 -14.56 -3.04
C ILE A 60 -1.02 -13.09 -3.27
N VAL A 61 -0.34 -12.20 -2.56
CA VAL A 61 -0.45 -10.76 -2.74
C VAL A 61 0.87 -10.24 -3.30
N ALA A 62 0.82 -9.60 -4.45
CA ALA A 62 2.01 -9.10 -5.13
C ALA A 62 1.84 -7.64 -5.55
N GLY A 63 2.94 -6.93 -5.62
CA GLY A 63 3.03 -5.58 -6.18
C GLY A 63 4.23 -5.49 -7.11
N SER A 64 4.09 -4.72 -8.19
CA SER A 64 5.19 -4.44 -9.12
C SER A 64 5.17 -2.98 -9.55
N ALA A 65 6.34 -2.38 -9.63
CA ALA A 65 6.55 -1.07 -10.20
C ALA A 65 7.75 -1.15 -11.16
N LEU A 66 7.52 -0.94 -12.44
CA LEU A 66 8.54 -0.98 -13.48
C LEU A 66 8.37 0.25 -14.38
N HIS A 67 9.47 0.89 -14.75
CA HIS A 67 9.48 2.16 -15.48
C HIS A 67 10.07 1.98 -16.86
N PHE A 68 9.25 1.57 -17.81
CA PHE A 68 9.67 1.38 -19.21
C PHE A 68 9.54 2.64 -20.08
N ASP A 69 8.87 3.68 -19.57
CA ASP A 69 8.58 4.91 -20.29
C ASP A 69 8.93 6.13 -19.44
N PRO A 70 9.69 7.11 -19.97
CA PRO A 70 10.05 8.31 -19.23
C PRO A 70 8.88 9.30 -19.06
N SER A 71 7.77 9.14 -19.78
CA SER A 71 6.64 10.09 -19.75
C SER A 71 6.06 10.29 -18.36
N ILE A 72 6.02 9.24 -17.55
CA ILE A 72 5.53 9.32 -16.16
C ILE A 72 6.46 10.20 -15.29
N PHE A 73 7.77 10.13 -15.52
CA PHE A 73 8.72 10.99 -14.80
C PHE A 73 8.53 12.47 -15.17
N VAL A 74 8.34 12.75 -16.47
CA VAL A 74 8.09 14.11 -16.95
C VAL A 74 6.80 14.66 -16.33
N SER A 75 5.70 13.92 -16.44
CA SER A 75 4.40 14.34 -15.88
C SER A 75 4.45 14.58 -14.37
N MET A 76 5.11 13.70 -13.61
CA MET A 76 5.22 13.86 -12.17
C MET A 76 6.16 15.00 -11.78
N THR A 77 7.19 15.28 -12.57
CA THR A 77 8.06 16.44 -12.39
C THR A 77 7.29 17.73 -12.63
N ASP A 78 6.50 17.80 -13.70
CA ASP A 78 5.68 18.96 -14.02
C ASP A 78 4.61 19.25 -12.95
N LEU A 79 4.12 18.20 -12.28
CA LEU A 79 3.23 18.32 -11.13
C LEU A 79 3.98 18.70 -9.83
N GLY A 80 5.31 18.78 -9.86
CA GLY A 80 6.13 19.08 -8.69
C GLY A 80 6.13 17.97 -7.63
N MET A 81 5.84 16.72 -8.01
CA MET A 81 5.75 15.59 -7.07
C MET A 81 7.10 14.92 -6.80
N LEU A 82 8.06 15.03 -7.73
CA LEU A 82 9.36 14.37 -7.60
C LEU A 82 10.40 15.31 -6.96
N ALA A 83 11.19 14.74 -6.07
CA ALA A 83 12.34 15.43 -5.49
C ALA A 83 13.38 15.75 -6.57
N THR A 84 13.86 16.99 -6.63
CA THR A 84 14.81 17.48 -7.65
C THR A 84 16.16 16.77 -7.59
N ASP A 85 16.54 16.24 -6.44
CA ASP A 85 17.78 15.50 -6.18
C ASP A 85 17.56 13.97 -6.11
N GLY A 86 16.33 13.51 -6.35
CA GLY A 86 15.98 12.08 -6.34
C GLY A 86 16.04 11.43 -4.96
N VAL A 87 15.90 12.21 -3.88
CA VAL A 87 15.93 11.69 -2.50
C VAL A 87 14.59 11.94 -1.80
N SER A 88 13.95 10.86 -1.34
CA SER A 88 12.77 10.95 -0.46
C SER A 88 13.20 11.32 0.97
N ARG A 89 12.59 12.37 1.53
CA ARG A 89 12.87 12.87 2.89
C ARG A 89 11.58 12.90 3.68
N ALA A 90 11.19 11.75 4.23
CA ALA A 90 9.99 11.66 5.07
C ALA A 90 10.16 12.48 6.35
N PHE A 91 9.18 13.32 6.68
CA PHE A 91 9.16 14.19 7.87
C PHE A 91 10.30 15.23 7.97
N ASP A 92 11.00 15.52 6.88
CA ASP A 92 12.06 16.52 6.83
C ASP A 92 11.55 17.81 6.17
N ALA A 93 11.76 18.93 6.83
CA ALA A 93 11.38 20.26 6.30
C ALA A 93 12.10 20.60 4.97
N ALA A 94 13.22 19.93 4.65
CA ALA A 94 13.93 20.05 3.38
C ALA A 94 13.38 19.10 2.29
N GLY A 95 12.30 18.37 2.57
CA GLY A 95 11.64 17.51 1.59
C GLY A 95 11.11 18.33 0.42
N SER A 96 11.42 17.91 -0.82
CA SER A 96 10.98 18.58 -2.05
C SER A 96 10.18 17.67 -2.99
N GLY A 97 9.75 16.53 -2.49
CA GLY A 97 9.08 15.48 -3.24
C GLY A 97 9.62 14.11 -2.90
N TYR A 98 9.28 13.10 -3.70
CA TYR A 98 9.75 11.73 -3.50
C TYR A 98 10.62 11.24 -4.67
N ALA A 99 11.40 10.20 -4.43
CA ALA A 99 12.15 9.50 -5.46
C ALA A 99 11.33 8.33 -6.01
N ARG A 100 11.49 8.05 -7.31
CA ARG A 100 10.92 6.87 -7.95
C ARG A 100 11.81 5.65 -7.69
N GLY A 101 11.18 4.49 -7.60
CA GLY A 101 11.86 3.21 -7.47
C GLY A 101 11.18 2.14 -8.31
N GLU A 102 11.93 1.11 -8.66
CA GLU A 102 11.41 -0.10 -9.32
C GLU A 102 11.56 -1.29 -8.39
N GLY A 103 10.64 -2.23 -8.52
CA GLY A 103 10.71 -3.47 -7.75
C GLY A 103 9.50 -4.35 -7.97
N VAL A 104 9.65 -5.61 -7.58
CA VAL A 104 8.59 -6.59 -7.49
C VAL A 104 8.67 -7.25 -6.12
N CYS A 105 7.54 -7.32 -5.45
CA CYS A 105 7.43 -7.95 -4.14
C CYS A 105 6.19 -8.84 -4.11
N ALA A 106 6.28 -9.97 -3.40
CA ALA A 106 5.15 -10.84 -3.15
C ALA A 106 5.18 -11.37 -1.72
N VAL A 107 4.00 -11.48 -1.13
CA VAL A 107 3.79 -12.14 0.16
C VAL A 107 2.71 -13.22 0.03
N ILE A 108 2.88 -14.30 0.77
CA ILE A 108 1.91 -15.38 0.84
C ILE A 108 1.22 -15.26 2.20
N LEU A 109 -0.10 -15.17 2.16
CA LEU A 109 -0.96 -15.09 3.33
C LEU A 109 -1.66 -16.43 3.54
N LYS A 110 -1.77 -16.85 4.79
CA LYS A 110 -2.48 -18.06 5.21
C LYS A 110 -3.07 -17.83 6.59
N ARG A 111 -4.23 -18.42 6.88
CA ARG A 111 -4.77 -18.37 8.25
C ARG A 111 -3.77 -19.00 9.23
N GLN A 112 -3.53 -18.35 10.36
CA GLN A 112 -2.53 -18.78 11.34
C GLN A 112 -2.76 -20.23 11.77
N SER A 113 -3.99 -20.62 12.07
CA SER A 113 -4.31 -22.00 12.49
C SER A 113 -3.98 -23.07 11.43
N LEU A 114 -4.11 -22.74 10.13
CA LEU A 114 -3.71 -23.64 9.05
C LEU A 114 -2.19 -23.65 8.87
N ALA A 115 -1.54 -22.50 8.99
CA ALA A 115 -0.09 -22.41 8.90
C ALA A 115 0.61 -23.20 10.03
N GLU A 116 0.06 -23.14 11.24
CA GLU A 116 0.55 -23.92 12.40
C GLU A 116 0.29 -25.43 12.21
N ALA A 117 -0.88 -25.80 11.67
CA ALA A 117 -1.21 -27.21 11.41
C ALA A 117 -0.34 -27.84 10.31
N ASP A 118 0.07 -27.04 9.33
CA ASP A 118 0.92 -27.49 8.21
C ASP A 118 2.43 -27.30 8.47
N ASP A 119 2.80 -26.85 9.67
CA ASP A 119 4.19 -26.57 10.08
C ASP A 119 4.90 -25.54 9.17
N ASP A 120 4.13 -24.54 8.70
CA ASP A 120 4.65 -23.48 7.84
C ASP A 120 5.51 -22.49 8.64
N ILE A 121 6.54 -21.95 7.98
CA ILE A 121 7.37 -20.90 8.59
C ILE A 121 6.61 -19.57 8.62
N ILE A 122 6.12 -19.17 9.79
CA ILE A 122 5.44 -17.90 9.98
C ILE A 122 6.47 -16.78 10.16
N ARG A 123 6.47 -15.79 9.26
CA ARG A 123 7.37 -14.63 9.33
C ARG A 123 6.78 -13.49 10.15
N ALA A 124 5.49 -13.28 10.06
CA ALA A 124 4.73 -12.27 10.79
C ALA A 124 3.26 -12.64 10.85
N VAL A 125 2.54 -12.05 11.80
CA VAL A 125 1.08 -12.22 11.95
C VAL A 125 0.41 -10.87 11.70
N ILE A 126 -0.49 -10.81 10.71
CA ILE A 126 -1.33 -9.64 10.44
C ILE A 126 -2.44 -9.63 11.47
N ARG A 127 -2.47 -8.62 12.32
CA ARG A 127 -3.46 -8.48 13.39
C ARG A 127 -4.71 -7.71 12.95
N GLY A 128 -4.59 -6.82 11.97
CA GLY A 128 -5.69 -6.05 11.43
C GLY A 128 -5.30 -5.35 10.14
N THR A 129 -6.30 -5.11 9.30
CA THR A 129 -6.15 -4.32 8.06
C THR A 129 -7.44 -3.53 7.85
N SER A 130 -7.31 -2.28 7.44
CA SER A 130 -8.46 -1.44 7.08
C SER A 130 -8.14 -0.59 5.87
N SER A 131 -9.19 -0.10 5.20
CA SER A 131 -9.08 0.79 4.05
C SER A 131 -10.18 1.85 4.13
N ASN A 132 -9.86 3.09 3.80
CA ASN A 132 -10.82 4.17 3.65
C ASN A 132 -10.47 5.05 2.45
N HIS A 133 -11.21 6.14 2.28
CA HIS A 133 -10.97 7.19 1.31
C HIS A 133 -10.96 8.54 2.02
N ASP A 134 -10.14 9.46 1.55
CA ASP A 134 -9.96 10.79 2.16
C ASP A 134 -11.21 11.70 2.08
N GLY A 135 -12.19 11.36 1.24
CA GLY A 135 -13.38 12.17 1.03
C GLY A 135 -13.13 13.48 0.28
N LEU A 136 -14.01 14.45 0.48
CA LEU A 136 -13.89 15.79 -0.11
C LEU A 136 -12.83 16.60 0.64
N LYS A 137 -11.91 17.21 -0.11
CA LYS A 137 -10.81 18.05 0.39
C LYS A 137 -10.52 19.18 -0.62
N GLU A 138 -9.63 20.10 -0.29
CA GLU A 138 -9.30 21.28 -1.12
C GLU A 138 -8.70 20.90 -2.49
N GLY A 139 -7.97 19.79 -2.57
CA GLY A 139 -7.40 19.26 -3.80
C GLY A 139 -7.41 17.73 -3.81
N ILE A 140 -7.64 17.14 -4.98
CA ILE A 140 -7.74 15.68 -5.14
C ILE A 140 -6.43 14.97 -4.76
N THR A 141 -5.30 15.64 -4.93
CA THR A 141 -3.96 15.10 -4.63
C THR A 141 -3.51 15.33 -3.20
N LEU A 142 -4.22 16.18 -2.43
CA LEU A 142 -3.84 16.47 -1.05
C LEU A 142 -4.29 15.36 -0.10
N PRO A 143 -3.51 15.00 0.94
CA PRO A 143 -3.89 14.00 1.93
C PRO A 143 -4.92 14.56 2.92
N ASN A 144 -5.58 13.64 3.64
CA ASN A 144 -6.47 13.98 4.73
C ASN A 144 -6.00 13.30 6.03
N GLY A 145 -5.21 14.02 6.83
CA GLY A 145 -4.65 13.50 8.08
C GLY A 145 -5.72 13.00 9.06
N LYS A 146 -6.90 13.65 9.14
CA LYS A 146 -8.00 13.20 10.00
C LYS A 146 -8.60 11.87 9.54
N ALA A 147 -8.71 11.66 8.23
CA ALA A 147 -9.18 10.39 7.69
C ALA A 147 -8.18 9.26 7.96
N GLN A 148 -6.87 9.54 7.84
CA GLN A 148 -5.80 8.60 8.16
C GLN A 148 -5.78 8.25 9.65
N GLU A 149 -5.88 9.26 10.54
CA GLU A 149 -5.97 9.05 11.99
C GLU A 149 -7.16 8.16 12.36
N ALA A 150 -8.34 8.47 11.83
CA ALA A 150 -9.55 7.69 12.08
C ALA A 150 -9.38 6.23 11.64
N LEU A 151 -8.75 5.99 10.48
CA LEU A 151 -8.48 4.64 9.97
C LEU A 151 -7.52 3.88 10.90
N ILE A 152 -6.45 4.51 11.34
CA ILE A 152 -5.48 3.90 12.27
C ILE A 152 -6.18 3.50 13.56
N LEU A 153 -6.88 4.43 14.20
CA LEU A 153 -7.60 4.17 15.46
C LEU A 153 -8.64 3.05 15.31
N GLN A 154 -9.39 3.04 14.20
CA GLN A 154 -10.35 1.98 13.92
C GLN A 154 -9.66 0.63 13.78
N THR A 155 -8.56 0.55 13.01
CA THR A 155 -7.82 -0.70 12.77
C THR A 155 -7.27 -1.28 14.08
N TYR A 156 -6.71 -0.46 14.95
CA TYR A 156 -6.22 -0.89 16.27
C TYR A 156 -7.36 -1.37 17.17
N LYS A 157 -8.48 -0.64 17.17
CA LYS A 157 -9.68 -1.02 17.93
C LYS A 157 -10.23 -2.37 17.48
N GLU A 158 -10.36 -2.60 16.16
CA GLU A 158 -10.84 -3.86 15.59
C GLU A 158 -9.89 -5.02 15.87
N ALA A 159 -8.58 -4.77 15.88
CA ALA A 159 -7.57 -5.75 16.25
C ALA A 159 -7.48 -6.02 17.76
N GLY A 160 -8.18 -5.25 18.60
CA GLY A 160 -8.09 -5.34 20.05
C GLY A 160 -6.71 -4.96 20.60
N LEU A 161 -6.01 -4.04 19.92
CA LEU A 161 -4.66 -3.60 20.27
C LEU A 161 -4.66 -2.15 20.75
N SER A 162 -3.65 -1.81 21.57
CA SER A 162 -3.37 -0.43 21.94
C SER A 162 -2.30 0.18 21.03
N THR A 163 -2.50 1.43 20.60
CA THR A 163 -1.49 2.19 19.85
C THR A 163 -0.22 2.39 20.67
N ALA A 164 -0.33 2.40 22.02
CA ALA A 164 0.81 2.54 22.92
C ALA A 164 1.79 1.35 22.89
N ASP A 165 1.34 0.19 22.41
CA ASP A 165 2.15 -1.02 22.29
C ASP A 165 2.89 -1.11 20.95
N THR A 166 2.78 -0.08 20.10
CA THR A 166 3.44 -0.05 18.80
C THR A 166 4.92 0.25 18.95
N TYR A 167 5.75 -0.70 18.54
CA TYR A 167 7.20 -0.55 18.59
C TYR A 167 7.76 0.25 17.42
N TYR A 168 7.19 0.08 16.22
CA TYR A 168 7.64 0.71 14.99
C TYR A 168 6.45 1.05 14.10
N PHE A 169 6.51 2.20 13.43
CA PHE A 169 5.49 2.67 12.52
C PHE A 169 6.14 3.01 11.17
N GLU A 170 5.86 2.21 10.15
CA GLU A 170 6.32 2.46 8.78
C GLU A 170 5.28 3.29 8.05
N VAL A 171 5.69 4.43 7.53
CA VAL A 171 4.82 5.35 6.81
C VAL A 171 5.29 5.50 5.38
N SER A 172 4.40 5.25 4.44
CA SER A 172 4.60 5.65 3.05
C SER A 172 4.19 7.11 2.91
N CYS A 173 5.17 8.00 2.88
CA CYS A 173 4.94 9.42 2.60
C CYS A 173 5.00 9.63 1.08
N SER A 174 3.84 9.74 0.44
CA SER A 174 3.73 10.12 -0.97
C SER A 174 3.66 11.63 -1.17
N GLU A 175 3.89 12.45 -0.12
CA GLU A 175 3.40 13.81 -0.10
C GLU A 175 4.48 14.86 -0.02
N GLN A 176 4.30 15.83 -0.88
CA GLN A 176 4.87 17.15 -0.72
C GLN A 176 4.43 17.72 0.62
N THR A 177 5.38 18.09 1.44
CA THR A 177 5.13 18.98 2.54
C THR A 177 4.73 20.34 1.99
N SER A 178 3.43 20.56 1.74
CA SER A 178 2.94 21.91 1.69
C SER A 178 3.18 22.53 3.08
N GLN A 179 3.48 23.81 3.14
CA GLN A 179 3.72 24.52 4.40
C GLN A 179 2.56 24.37 5.42
N GLN A 180 1.39 23.91 4.97
CA GLN A 180 0.21 23.60 5.78
C GLN A 180 0.30 22.27 6.53
N ASP A 181 1.07 21.28 6.00
CA ASP A 181 1.20 19.98 6.66
C ASP A 181 2.24 20.00 7.79
N THR A 182 3.16 20.97 7.81
CA THR A 182 4.06 21.18 8.94
C THR A 182 3.31 21.62 10.20
N ASP A 183 2.20 22.34 10.08
CA ASP A 183 1.36 22.72 11.21
C ASP A 183 0.51 21.55 11.73
N ASN A 184 0.17 20.58 10.86
CA ASN A 184 -0.53 19.36 11.23
C ASN A 184 0.42 18.22 11.65
N ALA A 185 1.61 18.11 11.05
CA ALA A 185 2.65 17.16 11.48
C ALA A 185 3.19 17.49 12.89
N GLY A 186 3.06 18.73 13.33
CA GLY A 186 3.40 19.17 14.69
C GLY A 186 2.54 18.55 15.79
N SER A 187 1.41 17.89 15.45
CA SER A 187 0.56 17.20 16.43
C SER A 187 0.95 15.75 16.70
N TRP A 188 1.86 15.16 15.91
CA TRP A 188 2.38 13.82 16.15
C TRP A 188 3.71 13.84 16.90
N HIS A 189 3.69 14.33 18.13
CA HIS A 189 4.82 14.17 19.03
C HIS A 189 4.84 12.74 19.61
N TRP A 190 5.61 11.83 19.01
CA TRP A 190 6.02 10.61 19.67
C TRP A 190 6.95 10.98 20.83
N ASN A 191 6.38 11.06 22.01
CA ASN A 191 7.16 11.09 23.23
C ASN A 191 7.80 9.72 23.40
N LYS A 192 9.10 9.66 23.75
CA LYS A 192 9.84 8.44 24.09
C LYS A 192 9.19 7.60 25.21
N SER A 193 8.12 8.07 25.83
CA SER A 193 7.32 7.37 26.84
C SER A 193 6.05 6.71 26.29
N GLY A 194 5.81 6.71 24.96
CA GLY A 194 4.67 6.00 24.34
C GLY A 194 3.28 6.58 24.68
N ARG A 195 3.19 7.85 25.07
CA ARG A 195 1.91 8.51 25.35
C ARG A 195 1.72 9.70 24.44
N SER A 196 0.59 9.73 23.70
CA SER A 196 0.10 10.92 23.01
C SER A 196 -0.26 12.00 24.02
N THR A 197 0.22 13.19 23.84
CA THR A 197 -0.30 14.40 24.51
C THR A 197 -1.18 15.16 23.56
#